data_4203c82d04f37f26adedce4178776162
#
_entry.id   4203c82d04f37f26adedce4178776162
#
_cell.length_a   1.000
_cell.length_b   1.000
_cell.length_c   1.000
_cell.angle_alpha   90.00
_cell.angle_beta   90.00
_cell.angle_gamma   90.00
#
_symmetry.space_group_name_H-M   'P 1'
#
loop_
_entity.id
_entity.type
_entity.pdbx_description
1 polymer ?
#
loop_
_entity_poly.entity_id
_entity_poly.type
_entity_poly.pdbx_seq_one_letter_code
_entity_poly.pdbx_strand_id
1 'polypeptide(L)'
;LLRQERKYASQFVVFATIFFGIGVLFCFFFLLPFAIPFLVAYKTEHLKPIIKIGEYINFTLMFMLGAGAVFELPLIMIVLGRMGVINVASLTKFRKYAFLGSFVIGGILTPTPDAFNMTIMSIPIYLLYEFGILGVRILGKKMDLGSTDLTEI
;
A
#
# COMPACT_ATOMS: atom_id res chain seq x y z
N LEU A 1 -14.77 -20.99 -15.59
CA LEU A 1 -13.66 -20.87 -14.65
C LEU A 1 -13.43 -22.22 -13.97
N LEU A 2 -12.29 -22.83 -14.23
CA LEU A 2 -11.87 -24.10 -13.68
C LEU A 2 -11.88 -24.06 -12.14
N ARG A 3 -12.24 -25.18 -11.50
CA ARG A 3 -12.31 -25.27 -10.01
C ARG A 3 -11.00 -24.86 -9.31
N GLN A 4 -9.86 -25.02 -9.98
CA GLN A 4 -8.54 -24.59 -9.46
C GLN A 4 -8.41 -23.07 -9.40
N GLU A 5 -8.90 -22.34 -10.39
CA GLU A 5 -8.87 -20.88 -10.42
C GLU A 5 -9.76 -20.27 -9.34
N ARG A 6 -10.91 -20.89 -9.04
CA ARG A 6 -11.77 -20.47 -7.92
C ARG A 6 -11.09 -20.56 -6.56
N LYS A 7 -10.29 -21.61 -6.34
CA LYS A 7 -9.56 -21.78 -5.09
C LYS A 7 -8.49 -20.70 -4.91
N TYR A 8 -7.75 -20.37 -5.97
CA TYR A 8 -6.75 -19.29 -5.95
C TYR A 8 -7.40 -17.92 -5.80
N ALA A 9 -8.51 -17.66 -6.49
CA ALA A 9 -9.26 -16.42 -6.36
C ALA A 9 -9.82 -16.24 -4.94
N SER A 10 -10.36 -17.30 -4.32
CA SER A 10 -10.82 -17.26 -2.94
C SER A 10 -9.70 -16.96 -1.95
N GLN A 11 -8.55 -17.59 -2.09
CA GLN A 11 -7.38 -17.31 -1.26
C GLN A 11 -6.90 -15.87 -1.45
N PHE A 12 -6.89 -15.37 -2.68
CA PHE A 12 -6.51 -14.00 -2.98
C PHE A 12 -7.44 -13.00 -2.28
N VAL A 13 -8.75 -13.21 -2.35
CA VAL A 13 -9.73 -12.34 -1.69
C VAL A 13 -9.55 -12.32 -0.17
N VAL A 14 -9.28 -13.47 0.45
CA VAL A 14 -9.01 -13.56 1.89
C VAL A 14 -7.76 -12.78 2.26
N PHE A 15 -6.65 -12.96 1.53
CA PHE A 15 -5.42 -12.22 1.78
C PHE A 15 -5.59 -10.71 1.54
N ALA A 16 -6.31 -10.32 0.48
CA ALA A 16 -6.61 -8.92 0.22
C ALA A 16 -7.40 -8.28 1.37
N THR A 17 -8.41 -8.96 1.87
CA THR A 17 -9.22 -8.48 3.01
C THR A 17 -8.36 -8.31 4.26
N ILE A 18 -7.46 -9.26 4.55
CA ILE A 18 -6.55 -9.19 5.69
C ILE A 18 -5.58 -8.01 5.54
N PHE A 19 -4.94 -7.86 4.38
CA PHE A 19 -4.01 -6.76 4.11
C PHE A 19 -4.69 -5.39 4.16
N PHE A 20 -5.88 -5.29 3.61
CA PHE A 20 -6.70 -4.08 3.70
C PHE A 20 -7.03 -3.74 5.15
N GLY A 21 -7.46 -4.72 5.94
CA GLY A 21 -7.74 -4.55 7.37
C GLY A 21 -6.51 -4.11 8.16
N ILE A 22 -5.35 -4.70 7.90
CA ILE A 22 -4.07 -4.27 8.50
C ILE A 22 -3.75 -2.83 8.12
N GLY A 23 -3.96 -2.44 6.86
CA GLY A 23 -3.75 -1.08 6.38
C GLY A 23 -4.64 -0.06 7.09
N VAL A 24 -5.90 -0.38 7.25
CA VAL A 24 -6.87 0.46 7.99
C VAL A 24 -6.46 0.60 9.46
N LEU A 25 -6.09 -0.50 10.12
CA LEU A 25 -5.63 -0.47 11.50
C LEU A 25 -4.33 0.31 11.66
N PHE A 26 -3.37 0.13 10.76
CA PHE A 26 -2.13 0.90 10.75
C PHE A 26 -2.41 2.40 10.59
N CYS A 27 -3.29 2.76 9.66
CA CYS A 27 -3.72 4.14 9.47
C CYS A 27 -4.32 4.71 10.75
N PHE A 28 -5.23 3.98 11.39
CA PHE A 28 -5.92 4.42 12.59
C PHE A 28 -4.97 4.61 13.79
N PHE A 29 -4.05 3.67 14.01
CA PHE A 29 -3.18 3.72 15.18
C PHE A 29 -1.91 4.56 14.99
N PHE A 30 -1.37 4.64 13.79
CA PHE A 30 -0.10 5.32 13.52
C PHE A 30 -0.27 6.63 12.73
N LEU A 31 -1.01 6.60 11.64
CA LEU A 31 -1.08 7.76 10.74
C LEU A 31 -2.02 8.84 11.24
N LEU A 32 -3.18 8.49 11.75
CA LEU A 32 -4.15 9.46 12.29
C LEU A 32 -3.62 10.26 13.47
N PRO A 33 -2.97 9.67 14.48
CA PRO A 33 -2.38 10.43 15.59
C PRO A 33 -1.33 11.45 15.14
N PHE A 34 -0.65 11.22 14.03
CA PHE A 34 0.28 12.19 13.45
C PHE A 34 -0.41 13.25 12.59
N ALA A 35 -1.43 12.86 11.81
CA ALA A 35 -2.13 13.75 10.90
C ALA A 35 -3.03 14.76 11.62
N ILE A 36 -3.71 14.37 12.69
CA ILE A 36 -4.67 15.23 13.41
C ILE A 36 -4.01 16.43 14.08
N PRO A 37 -2.96 16.28 14.91
CA PRO A 37 -2.30 17.41 15.55
C PRO A 37 -1.75 18.42 14.56
N PHE A 38 -1.22 17.91 13.45
CA PHE A 38 -0.70 18.75 12.38
C PHE A 38 -1.79 19.54 11.67
N LEU A 39 -2.93 18.91 11.39
CA LEU A 39 -4.09 19.56 10.79
C LEU A 39 -4.66 20.67 11.71
N VAL A 40 -4.67 20.42 13.01
CA VAL A 40 -5.12 21.39 14.02
C VAL A 40 -4.13 22.54 14.15
N ALA A 41 -2.83 22.25 14.22
CA ALA A 41 -1.77 23.26 14.34
C ALA A 41 -1.74 24.22 13.13
N TYR A 42 -1.95 23.71 11.93
CA TYR A 42 -1.94 24.53 10.70
C TYR A 42 -3.11 25.50 10.60
N LYS A 43 -4.24 25.21 11.26
CA LYS A 43 -5.44 26.06 11.26
C LYS A 43 -5.45 27.11 12.36
N THR A 44 -4.51 27.06 13.31
CA THR A 44 -4.59 27.89 14.54
C THR A 44 -4.05 29.31 14.37
N GLU A 45 -3.30 29.60 13.30
CA GLU A 45 -2.66 30.94 13.19
C GLU A 45 -3.61 32.08 12.81
N HIS A 46 -4.76 31.83 12.18
CA HIS A 46 -5.66 32.93 11.74
C HIS A 46 -7.18 32.67 11.79
N LEU A 47 -7.67 31.48 12.14
CA LEU A 47 -9.12 31.22 12.17
C LEU A 47 -9.50 30.31 13.34
N LYS A 48 -10.56 30.66 14.07
CA LYS A 48 -11.18 29.79 15.07
C LYS A 48 -11.49 28.43 14.42
N PRO A 49 -11.01 27.30 14.98
CA PRO A 49 -11.26 26.00 14.40
C PRO A 49 -12.70 25.57 14.60
N ILE A 50 -13.60 26.04 13.75
CA ILE A 50 -14.89 25.39 13.56
C ILE A 50 -14.61 24.20 12.63
N ILE A 51 -14.01 23.15 13.17
CA ILE A 51 -13.92 21.88 12.46
C ILE A 51 -15.33 21.34 12.39
N LYS A 52 -15.94 21.42 11.23
CA LYS A 52 -17.21 20.73 10.99
C LYS A 52 -16.95 19.24 11.15
N ILE A 53 -17.65 18.62 12.10
CA ILE A 53 -17.53 17.19 12.40
C ILE A 53 -17.65 16.34 11.13
N GLY A 54 -18.52 16.73 10.19
CA GLY A 54 -18.69 16.05 8.92
C GLY A 54 -17.44 16.08 8.03
N GLU A 55 -16.71 17.19 7.98
CA GLU A 55 -15.46 17.28 7.20
C GLU A 55 -14.36 16.40 7.80
N TYR A 56 -14.28 16.34 9.13
CA TYR A 56 -13.35 15.48 9.84
C TYR A 56 -13.64 14.00 9.58
N ILE A 57 -14.89 13.58 9.69
CA ILE A 57 -15.30 12.18 9.43
C ILE A 57 -15.02 11.82 7.97
N ASN A 58 -15.39 12.67 7.03
CA ASN A 58 -15.15 12.42 5.60
C ASN A 58 -13.67 12.31 5.28
N PHE A 59 -12.84 13.19 5.83
CA PHE A 59 -11.39 13.12 5.70
C PHE A 59 -10.84 11.82 6.28
N THR A 60 -11.25 11.44 7.49
CA THR A 60 -10.80 10.23 8.16
C THR A 60 -11.15 8.98 7.35
N LEU A 61 -12.37 8.87 6.85
CA LEU A 61 -12.82 7.76 6.03
C LEU A 61 -12.02 7.66 4.71
N MET A 62 -11.86 8.78 4.02
CA MET A 62 -11.08 8.85 2.77
C MET A 62 -9.64 8.43 2.99
N PHE A 63 -9.04 8.90 4.08
CA PHE A 63 -7.67 8.60 4.46
C PHE A 63 -7.48 7.12 4.82
N MET A 64 -8.40 6.53 5.56
CA MET A 64 -8.39 5.10 5.91
C MET A 64 -8.58 4.21 4.69
N LEU A 65 -9.48 4.57 3.78
CA LEU A 65 -9.68 3.84 2.53
C LEU A 65 -8.43 3.91 1.63
N GLY A 66 -7.83 5.08 1.50
CA GLY A 66 -6.62 5.27 0.73
C GLY A 66 -5.45 4.47 1.30
N ALA A 67 -5.25 4.51 2.61
CA ALA A 67 -4.21 3.74 3.29
C ALA A 67 -4.46 2.23 3.14
N GLY A 68 -5.68 1.75 3.31
CA GLY A 68 -6.05 0.37 3.09
C GLY A 68 -5.72 -0.11 1.67
N ALA A 69 -6.07 0.70 0.66
CA ALA A 69 -5.76 0.40 -0.74
C ALA A 69 -4.25 0.34 -1.02
N VAL A 70 -3.46 1.23 -0.41
CA VAL A 70 -1.99 1.20 -0.53
C VAL A 70 -1.40 -0.06 0.08
N PHE A 71 -1.96 -0.56 1.17
CA PHE A 71 -1.52 -1.81 1.79
C PHE A 71 -1.78 -3.06 0.92
N GLU A 72 -2.65 -2.97 -0.07
CA GLU A 72 -2.83 -4.04 -1.05
C GLU A 72 -1.70 -4.12 -2.09
N LEU A 73 -0.85 -3.08 -2.23
CA LEU A 73 0.24 -3.08 -3.21
C LEU A 73 1.17 -4.30 -3.11
N PRO A 74 1.66 -4.71 -1.93
CA PRO A 74 2.51 -5.90 -1.83
C PRO A 74 1.81 -7.17 -2.34
N LEU A 75 0.53 -7.32 -2.05
CA LEU A 75 -0.26 -8.46 -2.48
C LEU A 75 -0.43 -8.48 -4.00
N ILE A 76 -0.76 -7.35 -4.60
CA ILE A 76 -0.87 -7.20 -6.06
C ILE A 76 0.45 -7.54 -6.73
N MET A 77 1.57 -7.05 -6.19
CA MET A 77 2.91 -7.35 -6.71
C MET A 77 3.22 -8.85 -6.65
N ILE A 78 2.90 -9.51 -5.54
CA ILE A 78 3.10 -10.95 -5.38
C ILE A 78 2.28 -11.74 -6.40
N VAL A 79 1.01 -11.37 -6.60
CA VAL A 79 0.14 -12.03 -7.57
C VAL A 79 0.65 -11.85 -9.00
N LEU A 80 1.02 -10.63 -9.39
CA LEU A 80 1.59 -10.36 -10.71
C LEU A 80 2.94 -11.08 -10.92
N GLY A 81 3.74 -11.18 -9.86
CA GLY A 81 4.97 -11.96 -9.87
C GLY A 81 4.73 -13.46 -10.07
N ARG A 82 3.69 -14.02 -9.44
CA ARG A 82 3.30 -15.42 -9.62
C ARG A 82 2.72 -15.70 -11.01
N MET A 83 2.07 -14.70 -11.61
CA MET A 83 1.59 -14.80 -12.99
C MET A 83 2.69 -14.64 -14.04
N GLY A 84 3.91 -14.31 -13.62
CA GLY A 84 5.04 -14.07 -14.53
C GLY A 84 5.00 -12.74 -15.27
N VAL A 85 4.08 -11.85 -14.90
CA VAL A 85 3.95 -10.51 -15.51
C VAL A 85 5.10 -9.60 -15.10
N ILE A 86 5.52 -9.69 -13.84
CA ILE A 86 6.64 -8.94 -13.27
C ILE A 86 7.64 -9.88 -12.62
N ASN A 87 8.90 -9.49 -12.63
CA ASN A 87 9.98 -10.20 -11.96
C ASN A 87 10.76 -9.28 -11.03
N VAL A 88 11.58 -9.87 -10.14
CA VAL A 88 12.37 -9.10 -9.17
C VAL A 88 13.32 -8.11 -9.86
N ALA A 89 13.91 -8.48 -11.00
CA ALA A 89 14.80 -7.60 -11.74
C ALA A 89 14.09 -6.34 -12.24
N SER A 90 12.90 -6.48 -12.80
CA SER A 90 12.06 -5.34 -13.21
C SER A 90 11.68 -4.46 -12.03
N LEU A 91 11.22 -5.05 -10.93
CA LEU A 91 10.83 -4.31 -9.73
C LEU A 91 12.00 -3.54 -9.11
N THR A 92 13.18 -4.16 -9.06
CA THR A 92 14.40 -3.50 -8.58
C THR A 92 14.81 -2.33 -9.48
N LYS A 93 14.66 -2.46 -10.78
CA LYS A 93 14.92 -1.39 -11.75
C LYS A 93 13.94 -0.22 -11.59
N PHE A 94 12.69 -0.48 -11.21
CA PHE A 94 11.64 0.54 -11.00
C PHE A 94 11.64 1.17 -9.61
N ARG A 95 12.59 0.85 -8.71
CA ARG A 95 12.67 1.41 -7.36
C ARG A 95 12.62 2.93 -7.32
N LYS A 96 13.33 3.61 -8.22
CA LYS A 96 13.32 5.09 -8.29
C LYS A 96 11.95 5.66 -8.65
N TYR A 97 11.21 4.98 -9.53
CA TYR A 97 9.84 5.37 -9.87
C TYR A 97 8.87 5.08 -8.72
N ALA A 98 9.05 3.98 -8.00
CA ALA A 98 8.28 3.66 -6.81
C ALA A 98 8.53 4.68 -5.69
N PHE A 99 9.77 5.11 -5.51
CA PHE A 99 10.13 6.17 -4.58
C PHE A 99 9.42 7.48 -4.91
N LEU A 100 9.48 7.92 -6.17
CA LEU A 100 8.76 9.11 -6.63
C LEU A 100 7.24 8.94 -6.48
N GLY A 101 6.71 7.79 -6.87
CA GLY A 101 5.29 7.45 -6.73
C GLY A 101 4.81 7.47 -5.29
N SER A 102 5.64 7.03 -4.34
CA SER A 102 5.31 7.07 -2.92
C SER A 102 5.14 8.50 -2.40
N PHE A 103 5.94 9.45 -2.89
CA PHE A 103 5.77 10.87 -2.59
C PHE A 103 4.49 11.44 -3.18
N VAL A 104 4.17 11.08 -4.42
CA VAL A 104 2.92 11.51 -5.08
C VAL A 104 1.71 10.99 -4.32
N ILE A 105 1.68 9.70 -3.99
CA ILE A 105 0.59 9.09 -3.22
C ILE A 105 0.52 9.70 -1.82
N GLY A 106 1.66 9.87 -1.16
CA GLY A 106 1.75 10.55 0.14
C GLY A 106 1.17 11.97 0.09
N GLY A 107 1.48 12.72 -0.96
CA GLY A 107 0.94 14.07 -1.17
C GLY A 107 -0.57 14.10 -1.40
N ILE A 108 -1.12 13.09 -2.08
CA ILE A 108 -2.57 12.96 -2.29
C ILE A 108 -3.30 12.60 -0.99
N LEU A 109 -2.70 11.72 -0.19
CA LEU A 109 -3.27 11.26 1.07
C LEU A 109 -3.17 12.31 2.18
N THR A 110 -2.16 13.19 2.15
CA THR A 110 -2.02 14.22 3.18
C THR A 110 -2.97 15.39 2.92
N PRO A 111 -3.63 15.92 3.97
CA PRO A 111 -4.50 17.10 3.84
C PRO A 111 -3.73 18.38 3.50
N THR A 112 -2.45 18.43 3.84
CA THR A 112 -1.55 19.55 3.57
C THR A 112 -0.35 19.04 2.79
N PRO A 113 -0.18 19.41 1.52
CA PRO A 113 0.91 18.94 0.68
C PRO A 113 2.21 19.71 0.97
N ASP A 114 2.71 19.62 2.20
CA ASP A 114 4.03 20.13 2.56
C ASP A 114 5.09 19.00 2.53
N ALA A 115 6.33 19.39 2.27
CA ALA A 115 7.43 18.44 2.09
C ALA A 115 7.64 17.50 3.28
N PHE A 116 7.40 18.00 4.50
CA PHE A 116 7.59 17.22 5.72
C PHE A 116 6.56 16.08 5.84
N ASN A 117 5.26 16.40 5.69
CA ASN A 117 4.19 15.40 5.76
C ASN A 117 4.22 14.42 4.60
N MET A 118 4.51 14.90 3.39
CA MET A 118 4.71 14.04 2.23
C MET A 118 5.83 13.02 2.48
N THR A 119 6.94 13.45 3.10
CA THR A 119 8.06 12.55 3.42
C THR A 119 7.65 11.51 4.45
N ILE A 120 7.00 11.90 5.54
CA ILE A 120 6.54 10.96 6.58
C ILE A 120 5.56 9.92 6.00
N MET A 121 4.66 10.35 5.12
CA MET A 121 3.70 9.45 4.49
C MET A 121 4.32 8.56 3.41
N SER A 122 5.34 9.06 2.70
CA SER A 122 6.00 8.29 1.65
C SER A 122 6.83 7.13 2.18
N ILE A 123 7.38 7.25 3.40
CA ILE A 123 8.22 6.20 4.01
C ILE A 123 7.46 4.88 4.16
N PRO A 124 6.28 4.80 4.81
CA PRO A 124 5.52 3.55 4.89
C PRO A 124 5.13 3.00 3.52
N ILE A 125 4.76 3.86 2.57
CA ILE A 125 4.36 3.48 1.22
C ILE A 125 5.54 2.83 0.47
N TYR A 126 6.72 3.44 0.57
CA TYR A 126 7.93 2.89 -0.03
C TYR A 126 8.35 1.57 0.63
N LEU A 127 8.24 1.46 1.96
CA LEU A 127 8.51 0.21 2.68
C LEU A 127 7.57 -0.92 2.22
N LEU A 128 6.30 -0.63 1.98
CA LEU A 128 5.36 -1.61 1.42
C LEU A 128 5.78 -2.09 0.04
N TYR A 129 6.32 -1.21 -0.80
CA TYR A 129 6.89 -1.60 -2.08
C TYR A 129 8.08 -2.56 -1.92
N GLU A 130 8.99 -2.27 -1.00
CA GLU A 130 10.13 -3.15 -0.69
C GLU A 130 9.67 -4.51 -0.14
N PHE A 131 8.65 -4.54 0.72
CA PHE A 131 8.02 -5.79 1.16
C PHE A 131 7.39 -6.57 0.00
N GLY A 132 6.80 -5.87 -0.96
CA GLY A 132 6.29 -6.46 -2.19
C GLY A 132 7.39 -7.14 -3.02
N ILE A 133 8.54 -6.48 -3.19
CA ILE A 133 9.72 -7.07 -3.86
C ILE A 133 10.19 -8.31 -3.12
N LEU A 134 10.30 -8.25 -1.80
CA LEU A 134 10.70 -9.40 -0.98
C LEU A 134 9.70 -10.55 -1.13
N GLY A 135 8.41 -10.27 -1.12
CA GLY A 135 7.37 -11.26 -1.35
C GLY A 135 7.46 -11.93 -2.73
N VAL A 136 7.69 -11.15 -3.78
CA VAL A 136 7.91 -11.69 -5.13
C VAL A 136 9.18 -12.54 -5.20
N ARG A 137 10.25 -12.12 -4.52
CA ARG A 137 11.51 -12.89 -4.47
C ARG A 137 11.33 -14.25 -3.79
N ILE A 138 10.58 -14.31 -2.68
CA ILE A 138 10.37 -15.56 -1.93
C ILE A 138 9.39 -16.47 -2.68
N LEU A 139 8.29 -15.94 -3.18
CA LEU A 139 7.22 -16.71 -3.82
C LEU A 139 7.50 -16.98 -5.31
N GLY A 140 8.20 -16.08 -6.01
CA GLY A 140 8.62 -16.27 -7.39
C GLY A 140 9.63 -17.42 -7.53
N LYS A 141 10.52 -17.58 -6.57
CA LYS A 141 11.54 -18.66 -6.56
C LYS A 141 10.92 -20.07 -6.45
N LYS A 142 9.72 -20.19 -5.86
CA LYS A 142 8.97 -21.45 -5.80
C LYS A 142 8.37 -21.87 -7.14
N MET A 143 8.14 -20.94 -8.05
CA MET A 143 7.63 -21.26 -9.39
C MET A 143 8.73 -21.70 -10.35
N ASP A 144 9.93 -21.15 -10.24
CA ASP A 144 11.07 -21.57 -11.05
C ASP A 144 11.52 -23.03 -10.74
N LEU A 145 11.39 -23.47 -9.49
CA LEU A 145 11.68 -24.84 -9.10
C LEU A 145 10.60 -25.83 -9.59
N GLY A 146 9.36 -25.38 -9.75
CA GLY A 146 8.26 -26.21 -10.27
C GLY A 146 8.24 -26.33 -11.78
N SER A 147 8.81 -25.37 -12.51
CA SER A 147 8.89 -25.42 -13.97
C SER A 147 10.10 -26.21 -14.49
N THR A 148 11.15 -26.36 -13.68
CA THR A 148 12.33 -27.11 -14.06
C THR A 148 12.10 -28.63 -14.01
N ASP A 149 11.20 -29.09 -13.14
CA ASP A 149 10.88 -30.52 -12.99
C ASP A 149 9.95 -31.07 -14.11
N LEU A 150 9.36 -30.21 -14.93
CA LEU A 150 8.44 -30.63 -16.01
C LEU A 150 9.11 -30.70 -17.39
N THR A 151 10.39 -30.29 -17.50
CA THR A 151 11.13 -30.31 -18.78
C THR A 151 12.15 -31.44 -18.86
N GLU A 152 12.33 -32.25 -17.82
CA GLU A 152 13.24 -33.39 -17.81
C GLU A 152 12.52 -34.76 -17.82
N ILE A 153 11.27 -34.81 -18.21
CA ILE A 153 10.56 -36.06 -18.49
C ILE A 153 10.25 -36.13 -20.02
#